data_2fbb57bed5f2f307dfdd18beaf05ab44
#
_entry.id   2fbb57bed5f2f307dfdd18beaf05ab44
#
_cell.length_a   1.000
_cell.length_b   1.000
_cell.length_c   1.000
_cell.angle_alpha   90.00
_cell.angle_beta   90.00
_cell.angle_gamma   90.00
#
_symmetry.space_group_name_H-M   'P 1'
#
loop_
_entity.id
_entity.type
_entity.pdbx_description
1 polymer ?
#
loop_
_entity_poly.entity_id
_entity_poly.type
_entity_poly.pdbx_seq_one_letter_code
_entity_poly.pdbx_strand_id
1 'polypeptide(L)'
;MPSIAFLEKVFLDRRASTAALRGVESFNLRLVRELCGLGVRTTLFVEPSWAGIVAREAPAAENLRVVPCAGFGSSLLAGLSAARAIRRLARREGAFDALLLGNVANRLLPALWGLRAGRDFRRAVLVAHRETSPRFLRAIRRLPGRVVAVSEPVAAGFRGKGLAADVVVDYGVMGADRFHPPEAPRPADAPVRFCVVGALENAWKGADTALAAFRLLPPAVRARCELHLMAYREPPAFPDDPGVVAHAWRDAGGIPDFLRGMDAILVPSRDEEVMRETFSQSAVQGMLTGLPVVHSPIPVLAEKFDRGGGLCARTPEEFAAAMERLALDPALRARLGAEARATALARYVWDSERFLREHLVPAT
;
A
#
# COMPACT_ATOMS: atom_id res chain seq x y z
N MET A 1 23.88 -2.15 -17.08
CA MET A 1 22.43 -2.11 -16.81
C MET A 1 22.18 -2.98 -15.60
N PRO A 2 21.66 -2.44 -14.48
CA PRO A 2 21.34 -3.23 -13.29
C PRO A 2 20.34 -4.33 -13.59
N SER A 3 20.45 -5.46 -12.88
CA SER A 3 19.63 -6.65 -13.08
C SER A 3 18.99 -7.11 -11.77
N ILE A 4 17.67 -7.27 -11.77
CA ILE A 4 16.91 -7.62 -10.57
C ILE A 4 16.09 -8.88 -10.80
N ALA A 5 16.19 -9.83 -9.86
CA ALA A 5 15.28 -10.96 -9.74
C ALA A 5 14.16 -10.59 -8.75
N PHE A 6 12.91 -10.59 -9.19
CA PHE A 6 11.78 -10.20 -8.36
C PHE A 6 10.87 -11.39 -8.03
N LEU A 7 10.69 -11.64 -6.75
CA LEU A 7 9.82 -12.69 -6.20
C LEU A 7 8.69 -12.08 -5.37
N GLU A 8 7.45 -12.40 -5.71
CA GLU A 8 6.26 -12.10 -4.93
C GLU A 8 5.40 -13.36 -4.75
N LYS A 9 4.92 -13.59 -3.54
CA LYS A 9 4.17 -14.83 -3.20
C LYS A 9 2.90 -15.02 -4.02
N VAL A 10 2.18 -13.93 -4.31
CA VAL A 10 0.89 -14.00 -5.01
C VAL A 10 1.13 -14.42 -6.45
N PHE A 11 2.17 -13.90 -7.09
CA PHE A 11 2.52 -14.27 -8.47
C PHE A 11 3.03 -15.71 -8.59
N LEU A 12 3.34 -16.36 -7.49
CA LEU A 12 3.68 -17.78 -7.42
C LEU A 12 2.49 -18.66 -6.96
N ASP A 13 1.31 -18.09 -6.76
CA ASP A 13 0.08 -18.82 -6.40
C ASP A 13 -0.75 -19.10 -7.66
N ARG A 14 -1.35 -20.28 -7.74
CA ARG A 14 -2.17 -20.73 -8.88
C ARG A 14 -3.51 -19.99 -9.01
N ARG A 15 -3.90 -19.20 -8.04
CA ARG A 15 -5.17 -18.46 -8.04
C ARG A 15 -5.02 -17.10 -8.70
N ALA A 16 -4.57 -17.07 -9.95
CA ALA A 16 -4.50 -15.83 -10.72
C ALA A 16 -5.90 -15.27 -10.97
N SER A 17 -6.15 -14.07 -10.47
CA SER A 17 -7.35 -13.31 -10.78
C SER A 17 -7.03 -11.83 -10.64
N THR A 18 -7.61 -10.99 -11.48
CA THR A 18 -7.50 -9.53 -11.33
C THR A 18 -8.05 -9.06 -9.98
N ALA A 19 -9.03 -9.78 -9.42
CA ALA A 19 -9.54 -9.55 -8.08
C ALA A 19 -8.51 -9.84 -6.97
N ALA A 20 -7.40 -10.54 -7.26
CA ALA A 20 -6.30 -10.77 -6.34
C ALA A 20 -5.30 -9.60 -6.30
N LEU A 21 -5.36 -8.68 -7.25
CA LEU A 21 -4.54 -7.46 -7.26
C LEU A 21 -5.07 -6.47 -6.23
N ARG A 22 -4.55 -6.58 -5.02
CA ARG A 22 -4.83 -5.67 -3.91
C ARG A 22 -3.72 -4.63 -3.79
N GLY A 23 -3.73 -3.83 -2.74
CA GLY A 23 -2.77 -2.74 -2.54
C GLY A 23 -1.30 -3.14 -2.70
N VAL A 24 -0.89 -4.28 -2.12
CA VAL A 24 0.50 -4.77 -2.20
C VAL A 24 0.86 -5.28 -3.59
N GLU A 25 0.01 -6.08 -4.19
CA GLU A 25 0.23 -6.68 -5.51
C GLU A 25 0.25 -5.60 -6.60
N SER A 26 -0.67 -4.64 -6.53
CA SER A 26 -0.69 -3.47 -7.43
C SER A 26 0.53 -2.60 -7.25
N PHE A 27 0.99 -2.38 -6.02
CA PHE A 27 2.23 -1.69 -5.74
C PHE A 27 3.43 -2.40 -6.39
N ASN A 28 3.54 -3.71 -6.22
CA ASN A 28 4.63 -4.50 -6.76
C ASN A 28 4.69 -4.50 -8.28
N LEU A 29 3.55 -4.57 -8.97
CA LEU A 29 3.51 -4.45 -10.44
C LEU A 29 3.89 -3.06 -10.92
N ARG A 30 3.44 -2.01 -10.23
CA ARG A 30 3.89 -0.65 -10.50
C ARG A 30 5.38 -0.49 -10.29
N LEU A 31 5.92 -1.01 -9.20
CA LEU A 31 7.36 -0.98 -8.93
C LEU A 31 8.15 -1.64 -10.07
N VAL A 32 7.70 -2.79 -10.56
CA VAL A 32 8.31 -3.45 -11.73
C VAL A 32 8.31 -2.52 -12.94
N ARG A 33 7.19 -1.84 -13.23
CA ARG A 33 7.10 -0.89 -14.36
C ARG A 33 8.06 0.28 -14.22
N GLU A 34 8.10 0.89 -13.03
CA GLU A 34 8.97 2.04 -12.76
C GLU A 34 10.46 1.65 -12.83
N LEU A 35 10.84 0.50 -12.28
CA LEU A 35 12.20 -0.02 -12.42
C LEU A 35 12.59 -0.27 -13.88
N CYS A 36 11.69 -0.83 -14.69
CA CYS A 36 11.91 -0.98 -16.10
C CYS A 36 12.06 0.38 -16.82
N GLY A 37 11.24 1.38 -16.47
CA GLY A 37 11.35 2.75 -16.97
C GLY A 37 12.68 3.42 -16.63
N LEU A 38 13.28 3.06 -15.51
CA LEU A 38 14.63 3.49 -15.10
C LEU A 38 15.78 2.71 -15.76
N GLY A 39 15.47 1.89 -16.76
CA GLY A 39 16.49 1.10 -17.48
C GLY A 39 16.98 -0.14 -16.72
N VAL A 40 16.27 -0.59 -15.67
CA VAL A 40 16.64 -1.79 -14.91
C VAL A 40 16.11 -3.05 -15.59
N ARG A 41 16.97 -4.02 -15.83
CA ARG A 41 16.57 -5.34 -16.32
C ARG A 41 15.89 -6.13 -15.19
N THR A 42 14.57 -6.17 -15.23
CA THR A 42 13.76 -6.82 -14.21
C THR A 42 13.28 -8.19 -14.68
N THR A 43 13.55 -9.24 -13.90
CA THR A 43 13.03 -10.59 -14.15
C THR A 43 12.01 -10.94 -13.09
N LEU A 44 10.75 -11.07 -13.49
CA LEU A 44 9.62 -11.42 -12.64
C LEU A 44 9.31 -12.91 -12.77
N PHE A 45 9.30 -13.64 -11.66
CA PHE A 45 9.02 -15.07 -11.62
C PHE A 45 7.57 -15.29 -11.22
N VAL A 46 6.79 -15.94 -12.09
CA VAL A 46 5.34 -16.07 -11.92
C VAL A 46 4.87 -17.49 -12.16
N GLU A 47 3.81 -17.91 -11.52
CA GLU A 47 3.04 -19.10 -11.92
C GLU A 47 2.39 -18.82 -13.30
N PRO A 48 2.31 -19.81 -14.22
CA PRO A 48 1.89 -19.57 -15.60
C PRO A 48 0.56 -18.83 -15.77
N SER A 49 -0.41 -19.04 -14.87
CA SER A 49 -1.71 -18.34 -14.91
C SER A 49 -1.61 -16.81 -14.74
N TRP A 50 -0.51 -16.32 -14.16
CA TRP A 50 -0.28 -14.87 -13.96
C TRP A 50 0.32 -14.17 -15.17
N ALA A 51 0.90 -14.91 -16.14
CA ALA A 51 1.62 -14.31 -17.26
C ALA A 51 0.76 -13.31 -18.06
N GLY A 52 -0.50 -13.68 -18.35
CA GLY A 52 -1.42 -12.80 -19.06
C GLY A 52 -1.86 -11.57 -18.25
N ILE A 53 -1.97 -11.69 -16.92
CA ILE A 53 -2.30 -10.55 -16.06
C ILE A 53 -1.11 -9.59 -15.99
N VAL A 54 0.09 -10.12 -15.78
CA VAL A 54 1.32 -9.31 -15.76
C VAL A 54 1.53 -8.59 -17.08
N ALA A 55 1.29 -9.25 -18.22
CA ALA A 55 1.42 -8.63 -19.54
C ALA A 55 0.46 -7.45 -19.76
N ARG A 56 -0.73 -7.48 -19.17
CA ARG A 56 -1.69 -6.35 -19.22
C ARG A 56 -1.33 -5.23 -18.26
N GLU A 57 -1.00 -5.57 -17.02
CA GLU A 57 -0.77 -4.61 -15.94
C GLU A 57 0.63 -3.97 -15.98
N ALA A 58 1.61 -4.70 -16.52
CA ALA A 58 2.95 -4.24 -16.78
C ALA A 58 3.28 -4.47 -18.26
N PRO A 59 2.80 -3.61 -19.17
CA PRO A 59 2.99 -3.77 -20.59
C PRO A 59 4.49 -3.81 -20.95
N ALA A 60 4.79 -4.62 -21.96
CA ALA A 60 6.13 -5.00 -22.37
C ALA A 60 7.11 -3.83 -22.45
N ALA A 61 7.94 -3.71 -21.42
CA ALA A 61 9.19 -2.99 -21.52
C ALA A 61 10.25 -3.98 -22.04
N GLU A 62 11.13 -3.54 -22.91
CA GLU A 62 12.21 -4.37 -23.47
C GLU A 62 13.08 -5.03 -22.36
N ASN A 63 13.11 -4.42 -21.20
CA ASN A 63 13.88 -4.88 -20.02
C ASN A 63 13.08 -5.75 -19.05
N LEU A 64 11.79 -6.00 -19.30
CA LEU A 64 10.98 -6.90 -18.47
C LEU A 64 11.03 -8.32 -19.02
N ARG A 65 11.52 -9.24 -18.21
CA ARG A 65 11.45 -10.67 -18.47
C ARG A 65 10.48 -11.33 -17.52
N VAL A 66 9.44 -11.96 -18.03
CA VAL A 66 8.52 -12.78 -17.22
C VAL A 66 8.90 -14.25 -17.39
N VAL A 67 9.22 -14.92 -16.29
CA VAL A 67 9.65 -16.31 -16.28
C VAL A 67 8.59 -17.17 -15.60
N PRO A 68 7.91 -18.06 -16.34
CA PRO A 68 6.92 -18.95 -15.77
C PRO A 68 7.58 -19.99 -14.87
N CYS A 69 7.01 -20.18 -13.67
CA CYS A 69 7.47 -21.09 -12.64
C CYS A 69 6.33 -22.04 -12.25
N ALA A 70 6.25 -23.18 -12.92
CA ALA A 70 5.20 -24.15 -12.65
C ALA A 70 5.33 -24.73 -11.22
N GLY A 71 4.23 -24.69 -10.47
CA GLY A 71 4.14 -25.17 -9.10
C GLY A 71 3.17 -26.34 -8.91
N PHE A 72 2.56 -26.85 -9.98
CA PHE A 72 1.59 -27.95 -9.94
C PHE A 72 0.51 -27.79 -8.84
N GLY A 73 0.10 -26.54 -8.57
CA GLY A 73 -0.86 -26.19 -7.51
C GLY A 73 -0.25 -25.97 -6.12
N SER A 74 1.07 -26.13 -5.97
CA SER A 74 1.78 -25.89 -4.73
C SER A 74 2.70 -24.67 -4.84
N SER A 75 2.46 -23.67 -4.02
CA SER A 75 3.34 -22.48 -3.94
C SER A 75 4.74 -22.79 -3.44
N LEU A 76 4.93 -23.90 -2.71
CA LEU A 76 6.24 -24.40 -2.30
C LEU A 76 7.03 -24.89 -3.53
N LEU A 77 6.40 -25.67 -4.40
CA LEU A 77 7.02 -26.16 -5.64
C LEU A 77 7.27 -25.00 -6.62
N ALA A 78 6.38 -24.01 -6.69
CA ALA A 78 6.59 -22.79 -7.47
C ALA A 78 7.83 -22.02 -6.96
N GLY A 79 8.01 -21.91 -5.63
CA GLY A 79 9.21 -21.31 -5.03
C GLY A 79 10.50 -22.05 -5.39
N LEU A 80 10.49 -23.40 -5.38
CA LEU A 80 11.63 -24.20 -5.83
C LEU A 80 11.91 -24.05 -7.33
N SER A 81 10.86 -23.99 -8.15
CA SER A 81 10.95 -23.73 -9.58
C SER A 81 11.57 -22.35 -9.85
N ALA A 82 11.14 -21.31 -9.14
CA ALA A 82 11.72 -19.99 -9.22
C ALA A 82 13.20 -19.97 -8.85
N ALA A 83 13.59 -20.64 -7.75
CA ALA A 83 15.00 -20.76 -7.36
C ALA A 83 15.86 -21.45 -8.44
N ARG A 84 15.34 -22.50 -9.09
CA ARG A 84 16.04 -23.17 -10.19
C ARG A 84 16.18 -22.24 -11.40
N ALA A 85 15.14 -21.49 -11.73
CA ALA A 85 15.16 -20.53 -12.83
C ALA A 85 16.16 -19.39 -12.57
N ILE A 86 16.16 -18.80 -11.37
CA ILE A 86 17.14 -17.78 -10.95
C ILE A 86 18.55 -18.31 -11.10
N ARG A 87 18.86 -19.50 -10.55
CA ARG A 87 20.20 -20.12 -10.66
C ARG A 87 20.62 -20.38 -12.10
N ARG A 88 19.70 -20.81 -12.96
CA ARG A 88 19.97 -21.04 -14.38
C ARG A 88 20.34 -19.74 -15.09
N LEU A 89 19.57 -18.69 -14.84
CA LEU A 89 19.84 -17.38 -15.42
C LEU A 89 21.15 -16.80 -14.88
N ALA A 90 21.38 -16.85 -13.58
CA ALA A 90 22.61 -16.36 -12.97
C ALA A 90 23.88 -17.07 -13.49
N ARG A 91 23.81 -18.39 -13.84
CA ARG A 91 24.92 -19.12 -14.45
C ARG A 91 25.20 -18.70 -15.90
N ARG A 92 24.18 -18.23 -16.63
CA ARG A 92 24.28 -17.85 -18.03
C ARG A 92 24.64 -16.38 -18.24
N GLU A 93 24.08 -15.51 -17.39
CA GLU A 93 24.08 -14.05 -17.57
C GLU A 93 24.83 -13.31 -16.45
N GLY A 94 25.35 -14.04 -15.47
CA GLY A 94 25.93 -13.47 -14.25
C GLY A 94 24.92 -13.33 -13.12
N ALA A 95 25.41 -13.17 -11.89
CA ALA A 95 24.57 -12.99 -10.71
C ALA A 95 23.71 -11.72 -10.85
N PHE A 96 22.47 -11.77 -10.41
CA PHE A 96 21.62 -10.58 -10.31
C PHE A 96 22.22 -9.58 -9.31
N ASP A 97 22.10 -8.30 -9.59
CA ASP A 97 22.54 -7.24 -8.65
C ASP A 97 21.69 -7.26 -7.38
N ALA A 98 20.38 -7.49 -7.52
CA ALA A 98 19.50 -7.67 -6.38
C ALA A 98 18.48 -8.81 -6.55
N LEU A 99 18.15 -9.46 -5.41
CA LEU A 99 16.95 -10.28 -5.23
C LEU A 99 15.92 -9.44 -4.48
N LEU A 100 14.89 -8.98 -5.17
CA LEU A 100 13.81 -8.19 -4.59
C LEU A 100 12.67 -9.12 -4.16
N LEU A 101 12.26 -9.02 -2.90
CA LEU A 101 11.16 -9.76 -2.31
C LEU A 101 10.00 -8.77 -2.04
N GLY A 102 8.89 -8.93 -2.73
CA GLY A 102 7.76 -8.00 -2.68
C GLY A 102 6.93 -8.08 -1.40
N ASN A 103 7.08 -9.12 -0.59
CA ASN A 103 6.40 -9.24 0.70
C ASN A 103 7.00 -10.36 1.57
N VAL A 104 6.65 -10.33 2.86
CA VAL A 104 6.93 -11.43 3.80
C VAL A 104 6.02 -12.62 3.51
N ALA A 105 6.59 -13.79 3.21
CA ALA A 105 5.81 -15.01 3.03
C ALA A 105 6.64 -16.29 3.28
N ASN A 106 6.17 -17.15 4.17
CA ASN A 106 6.79 -18.46 4.41
C ASN A 106 6.85 -19.33 3.14
N ARG A 107 5.94 -19.09 2.19
CA ARG A 107 5.93 -19.80 0.89
C ARG A 107 7.14 -19.50 0.01
N LEU A 108 7.87 -18.41 0.27
CA LEU A 108 9.13 -18.09 -0.40
C LEU A 108 10.35 -18.78 0.22
N LEU A 109 10.21 -19.40 1.41
CA LEU A 109 11.33 -20.08 2.10
C LEU A 109 12.07 -21.09 1.22
N PRO A 110 11.39 -21.95 0.44
CA PRO A 110 12.10 -22.89 -0.43
C PRO A 110 12.95 -22.22 -1.49
N ALA A 111 12.49 -21.07 -2.02
CA ALA A 111 13.29 -20.25 -2.93
C ALA A 111 14.51 -19.69 -2.21
N LEU A 112 14.33 -19.08 -1.04
CA LEU A 112 15.41 -18.48 -0.25
C LEU A 112 16.47 -19.49 0.19
N TRP A 113 16.07 -20.70 0.58
CA TRP A 113 17.02 -21.76 0.94
C TRP A 113 17.80 -22.31 -0.27
N GLY A 114 17.18 -22.26 -1.44
CA GLY A 114 17.79 -22.72 -2.70
C GLY A 114 18.77 -21.74 -3.32
N LEU A 115 18.77 -20.47 -2.93
CA LEU A 115 19.58 -19.42 -3.51
C LEU A 115 20.80 -19.08 -2.65
N ARG A 116 21.88 -18.59 -3.30
CA ARG A 116 23.12 -18.22 -2.63
C ARG A 116 23.57 -16.83 -3.07
N ALA A 117 23.83 -15.96 -2.09
CA ALA A 117 24.45 -14.68 -2.32
C ALA A 117 25.88 -14.85 -2.90
N GLY A 118 26.31 -13.87 -3.68
CA GLY A 118 27.57 -13.88 -4.41
C GLY A 118 27.55 -14.73 -5.70
N ARG A 119 26.68 -15.77 -5.76
CA ARG A 119 26.55 -16.65 -6.91
C ARG A 119 25.28 -16.40 -7.74
N ASP A 120 24.14 -16.30 -7.08
CA ASP A 120 22.84 -16.19 -7.74
C ASP A 120 22.34 -14.71 -7.75
N PHE A 121 22.69 -13.97 -6.72
CA PHE A 121 22.44 -12.53 -6.57
C PHE A 121 23.50 -11.90 -5.63
N ARG A 122 23.65 -10.59 -5.67
CA ARG A 122 24.63 -9.86 -4.83
C ARG A 122 24.03 -9.46 -3.47
N ARG A 123 22.79 -8.96 -3.47
CA ARG A 123 22.07 -8.58 -2.24
C ARG A 123 20.60 -8.95 -2.31
N ALA A 124 19.96 -9.04 -1.14
CA ALA A 124 18.53 -9.23 -1.03
C ALA A 124 17.86 -7.98 -0.46
N VAL A 125 16.73 -7.57 -1.03
CA VAL A 125 15.91 -6.48 -0.51
C VAL A 125 14.50 -6.99 -0.31
N LEU A 126 13.98 -6.86 0.92
CA LEU A 126 12.62 -7.20 1.27
C LEU A 126 11.79 -5.93 1.46
N VAL A 127 10.75 -5.73 0.66
CA VAL A 127 9.72 -4.73 0.97
C VAL A 127 8.71 -5.38 1.91
N ALA A 128 8.75 -4.97 3.18
CA ALA A 128 7.99 -5.62 4.24
C ALA A 128 6.69 -4.86 4.50
N HIS A 129 5.58 -5.40 4.00
CA HIS A 129 4.23 -4.87 4.20
C HIS A 129 3.56 -5.35 5.50
N ARG A 130 4.23 -6.21 6.27
CA ARG A 130 3.73 -6.74 7.55
C ARG A 130 4.86 -7.36 8.34
N GLU A 131 4.60 -7.69 9.58
CA GLU A 131 5.53 -8.42 10.44
C GLU A 131 5.89 -9.81 9.89
N THR A 132 7.04 -10.30 10.30
CA THR A 132 7.59 -11.56 9.85
C THR A 132 7.39 -12.70 10.85
N SER A 133 7.28 -13.93 10.33
CA SER A 133 7.37 -15.14 11.15
C SER A 133 8.82 -15.41 11.55
N PRO A 134 9.06 -16.13 12.68
CA PRO A 134 10.42 -16.51 13.10
C PRO A 134 11.19 -17.33 12.05
N ARG A 135 10.49 -18.15 11.26
CA ARG A 135 11.10 -18.96 10.19
C ARG A 135 11.59 -18.09 9.04
N PHE A 136 10.78 -17.15 8.60
CA PHE A 136 11.13 -16.24 7.52
C PHE A 136 12.25 -15.28 7.95
N LEU A 137 12.20 -14.78 9.18
CA LEU A 137 13.25 -13.96 9.76
C LEU A 137 14.62 -14.66 9.76
N ARG A 138 14.67 -15.95 10.16
CA ARG A 138 15.91 -16.74 10.12
C ARG A 138 16.47 -16.89 8.70
N ALA A 139 15.62 -17.00 7.70
CA ALA A 139 16.06 -17.07 6.31
C ALA A 139 16.63 -15.72 5.83
N ILE A 140 15.96 -14.62 6.13
CA ILE A 140 16.41 -13.28 5.73
C ILE A 140 17.72 -12.88 6.40
N ARG A 141 17.94 -13.21 7.68
CA ARG A 141 19.21 -12.94 8.40
C ARG A 141 20.46 -13.56 7.74
N ARG A 142 20.27 -14.57 6.91
CA ARG A 142 21.38 -15.24 6.20
C ARG A 142 21.72 -14.60 4.86
N LEU A 143 20.91 -13.64 4.43
CA LEU A 143 21.06 -12.98 3.15
C LEU A 143 21.72 -11.60 3.37
N PRO A 144 22.75 -11.25 2.60
CA PRO A 144 23.29 -9.90 2.61
C PRO A 144 22.24 -8.96 2.03
N GLY A 145 21.76 -8.03 2.80
CA GLY A 145 20.73 -7.14 2.28
C GLY A 145 20.01 -6.31 3.32
N ARG A 146 18.81 -5.87 2.97
CA ARG A 146 18.05 -4.87 3.72
C ARG A 146 16.57 -5.21 3.76
N VAL A 147 15.92 -4.85 4.85
CA VAL A 147 14.46 -4.81 4.97
C VAL A 147 14.00 -3.37 4.84
N VAL A 148 13.20 -3.09 3.85
CA VAL A 148 12.51 -1.81 3.66
C VAL A 148 11.09 -1.98 4.18
N ALA A 149 10.82 -1.43 5.35
CA ALA A 149 9.52 -1.51 6.00
C ALA A 149 8.60 -0.38 5.52
N VAL A 150 7.32 -0.69 5.38
CA VAL A 150 6.33 0.28 4.92
C VAL A 150 5.92 1.32 5.97
N SER A 151 6.29 1.11 7.24
CA SER A 151 6.01 2.03 8.36
C SER A 151 6.88 1.71 9.56
N GLU A 152 6.97 2.64 10.51
CA GLU A 152 7.73 2.44 11.74
C GLU A 152 7.19 1.28 12.60
N PRO A 153 5.88 1.07 12.78
CA PRO A 153 5.37 -0.13 13.46
C PRO A 153 5.85 -1.44 12.85
N VAL A 154 5.89 -1.55 11.52
CA VAL A 154 6.43 -2.73 10.83
C VAL A 154 7.93 -2.86 11.06
N ALA A 155 8.69 -1.77 10.96
CA ALA A 155 10.14 -1.75 11.22
C ALA A 155 10.46 -2.17 12.65
N ALA A 156 9.73 -1.64 13.64
CA ALA A 156 9.87 -1.99 15.04
C ALA A 156 9.66 -3.50 15.29
N GLY A 157 8.71 -4.11 14.59
CA GLY A 157 8.47 -5.56 14.64
C GLY A 157 9.68 -6.40 14.17
N PHE A 158 10.46 -5.91 13.19
CA PHE A 158 11.71 -6.54 12.75
C PHE A 158 12.85 -6.25 13.72
N ARG A 159 13.00 -5.01 14.17
CA ARG A 159 14.07 -4.60 15.13
C ARG A 159 13.92 -5.33 16.46
N GLY A 160 12.71 -5.41 17.01
CA GLY A 160 12.41 -6.13 18.25
C GLY A 160 12.71 -7.63 18.17
N LYS A 161 12.77 -8.20 16.96
CA LYS A 161 13.20 -9.57 16.71
C LYS A 161 14.70 -9.69 16.39
N GLY A 162 15.48 -8.63 16.63
CA GLY A 162 16.94 -8.62 16.50
C GLY A 162 17.47 -8.45 15.07
N LEU A 163 16.77 -7.72 14.20
CA LEU A 163 17.21 -7.35 12.84
C LEU A 163 17.42 -5.83 12.75
N ALA A 164 18.08 -5.23 13.72
CA ALA A 164 18.09 -3.78 13.86
C ALA A 164 18.89 -3.02 12.78
N ALA A 165 20.05 -3.53 12.38
CA ALA A 165 20.99 -2.78 11.53
C ALA A 165 20.55 -2.63 10.07
N ASP A 166 19.70 -3.55 9.57
CA ASP A 166 19.33 -3.65 8.16
C ASP A 166 17.87 -3.28 7.89
N VAL A 167 17.19 -2.63 8.86
CA VAL A 167 15.78 -2.24 8.74
C VAL A 167 15.65 -0.74 8.60
N VAL A 168 15.12 -0.30 7.46
CA VAL A 168 14.80 1.11 7.18
C VAL A 168 13.32 1.26 6.90
N VAL A 169 12.79 2.47 7.12
CA VAL A 169 11.44 2.83 6.69
C VAL A 169 11.58 3.71 5.46
N ASP A 170 11.13 3.19 4.32
CA ASP A 170 11.09 3.94 3.07
C ASP A 170 9.92 3.42 2.23
N TYR A 171 8.78 4.09 2.33
CA TYR A 171 7.58 3.71 1.62
C TYR A 171 6.65 4.89 1.41
N GLY A 172 5.92 4.89 0.31
CA GLY A 172 5.03 5.97 -0.06
C GLY A 172 4.00 5.59 -1.11
N VAL A 173 3.26 6.60 -1.55
CA VAL A 173 2.27 6.48 -2.63
C VAL A 173 2.96 6.72 -3.96
N MET A 174 2.89 5.75 -4.87
CA MET A 174 3.33 5.87 -6.26
C MET A 174 2.38 6.75 -7.06
N GLY A 175 2.92 7.62 -7.94
CA GLY A 175 2.12 8.56 -8.72
C GLY A 175 1.42 9.58 -7.82
N ALA A 176 2.14 10.07 -6.83
CA ALA A 176 1.65 11.05 -5.86
C ALA A 176 1.26 12.39 -6.51
N ASP A 177 1.83 12.70 -7.66
CA ASP A 177 1.51 13.85 -8.51
C ASP A 177 0.04 13.88 -8.97
N ARG A 178 -0.60 12.72 -9.06
CA ARG A 178 -2.03 12.60 -9.41
C ARG A 178 -2.97 13.02 -8.28
N PHE A 179 -2.45 13.04 -7.04
CA PHE A 179 -3.20 13.43 -5.84
C PHE A 179 -2.85 14.88 -5.50
N HIS A 180 -3.71 15.79 -5.87
CA HIS A 180 -3.59 17.22 -5.61
C HIS A 180 -4.94 17.81 -5.23
N PRO A 181 -4.98 18.95 -4.54
CA PRO A 181 -6.24 19.66 -4.28
C PRO A 181 -6.98 19.98 -5.58
N PRO A 182 -8.31 20.16 -5.52
CA PRO A 182 -9.07 20.65 -6.66
C PRO A 182 -8.55 22.03 -7.09
N GLU A 183 -8.61 22.32 -8.40
CA GLU A 183 -8.18 23.60 -8.97
C GLU A 183 -9.04 24.77 -8.48
N ALA A 184 -10.32 24.51 -8.25
CA ALA A 184 -11.25 25.47 -7.69
C ALA A 184 -11.93 24.93 -6.43
N PRO A 185 -12.13 25.75 -5.39
CA PRO A 185 -12.88 25.33 -4.23
C PRO A 185 -14.33 25.02 -4.60
N ARG A 186 -14.94 24.09 -3.88
CA ARG A 186 -16.37 23.81 -4.05
C ARG A 186 -17.22 25.00 -3.59
N PRO A 187 -18.43 25.19 -4.14
CA PRO A 187 -19.35 26.23 -3.68
C PRO A 187 -19.58 26.18 -2.17
N ALA A 188 -19.66 27.34 -1.53
CA ALA A 188 -19.75 27.42 -0.06
C ALA A 188 -21.06 26.85 0.51
N ASP A 189 -22.10 26.79 -0.31
CA ASP A 189 -23.41 26.23 -0.02
C ASP A 189 -23.54 24.73 -0.33
N ALA A 190 -22.55 24.18 -1.01
CA ALA A 190 -22.53 22.73 -1.30
C ALA A 190 -22.40 21.89 -0.02
N PRO A 191 -23.03 20.70 0.04
CA PRO A 191 -22.87 19.80 1.17
C PRO A 191 -21.41 19.46 1.45
N VAL A 192 -21.02 19.38 2.72
CA VAL A 192 -19.68 18.93 3.12
C VAL A 192 -19.60 17.41 2.94
N ARG A 193 -18.63 16.95 2.16
CA ARG A 193 -18.46 15.55 1.77
C ARG A 193 -17.36 14.88 2.56
N PHE A 194 -17.77 13.93 3.39
CA PHE A 194 -16.87 13.00 4.07
C PHE A 194 -16.75 11.72 3.26
N CYS A 195 -15.57 11.07 3.26
CA CYS A 195 -15.45 9.78 2.60
C CYS A 195 -14.70 8.74 3.43
N VAL A 196 -15.02 7.47 3.19
CA VAL A 196 -14.22 6.31 3.59
C VAL A 196 -13.84 5.54 2.33
N VAL A 197 -12.56 5.19 2.18
CA VAL A 197 -12.05 4.49 0.99
C VAL A 197 -11.32 3.23 1.41
N GLY A 198 -11.65 2.10 0.82
CA GLY A 198 -10.91 0.85 1.06
C GLY A 198 -11.69 -0.42 0.84
N ALA A 199 -11.19 -1.51 1.40
CA ALA A 199 -11.85 -2.82 1.42
C ALA A 199 -12.94 -2.82 2.50
N LEU A 200 -14.02 -2.09 2.26
CA LEU A 200 -15.08 -1.82 3.25
C LEU A 200 -15.89 -3.07 3.63
N GLU A 201 -15.75 -4.15 2.88
CA GLU A 201 -16.24 -5.48 3.24
C GLU A 201 -15.54 -6.05 4.50
N ASN A 202 -14.41 -5.49 4.89
CA ASN A 202 -13.70 -5.90 6.09
C ASN A 202 -14.09 -5.00 7.28
N ALA A 203 -14.64 -5.58 8.33
CA ALA A 203 -15.09 -4.87 9.52
C ALA A 203 -14.00 -3.99 10.16
N TRP A 204 -12.73 -4.44 10.12
CA TRP A 204 -11.61 -3.68 10.69
C TRP A 204 -11.34 -2.33 9.98
N LYS A 205 -11.90 -2.11 8.77
CA LYS A 205 -11.85 -0.80 8.09
C LYS A 205 -12.79 0.24 8.69
N GLY A 206 -13.75 -0.20 9.52
CA GLY A 206 -14.60 0.68 10.32
C GLY A 206 -15.64 1.47 9.55
N ALA A 207 -16.10 1.01 8.38
CA ALA A 207 -17.19 1.66 7.65
C ALA A 207 -18.46 1.80 8.51
N ASP A 208 -18.72 0.82 9.37
CA ASP A 208 -19.78 0.84 10.36
C ASP A 208 -19.61 1.96 11.41
N THR A 209 -18.38 2.22 11.85
CA THR A 209 -18.05 3.34 12.74
C THR A 209 -18.33 4.69 12.06
N ALA A 210 -17.93 4.85 10.81
CA ALA A 210 -18.19 6.08 10.05
C ALA A 210 -19.71 6.31 9.85
N LEU A 211 -20.44 5.25 9.54
CA LEU A 211 -21.91 5.31 9.39
C LEU A 211 -22.60 5.67 10.71
N ALA A 212 -22.18 5.05 11.82
CA ALA A 212 -22.70 5.37 13.14
C ALA A 212 -22.41 6.83 13.50
N ALA A 213 -21.18 7.31 13.26
CA ALA A 213 -20.81 8.71 13.48
C ALA A 213 -21.65 9.68 12.67
N PHE A 214 -21.88 9.39 11.39
CA PHE A 214 -22.70 10.23 10.53
C PHE A 214 -24.15 10.34 11.03
N ARG A 215 -24.70 9.25 11.55
CA ARG A 215 -26.06 9.23 12.16
C ARG A 215 -26.15 10.02 13.46
N LEU A 216 -25.07 10.15 14.20
CA LEU A 216 -24.98 10.91 15.44
C LEU A 216 -24.83 12.42 15.22
N LEU A 217 -24.59 12.88 14.01
CA LEU A 217 -24.53 14.33 13.70
C LEU A 217 -25.88 15.01 14.07
N PRO A 218 -25.82 16.22 14.65
CA PRO A 218 -27.02 17.02 14.85
C PRO A 218 -27.81 17.16 13.55
N PRO A 219 -29.15 17.06 13.55
CA PRO A 219 -29.95 17.05 12.32
C PRO A 219 -29.67 18.22 11.37
N ALA A 220 -29.46 19.42 11.91
CA ALA A 220 -29.14 20.61 11.12
C ALA A 220 -27.77 20.56 10.43
N VAL A 221 -26.78 19.90 11.06
CA VAL A 221 -25.45 19.67 10.50
C VAL A 221 -25.52 18.54 9.48
N ARG A 222 -26.16 17.42 9.83
CA ARG A 222 -26.33 16.26 8.96
C ARG A 222 -26.99 16.61 7.62
N ALA A 223 -28.01 17.48 7.65
CA ALA A 223 -28.69 17.92 6.44
C ALA A 223 -27.77 18.68 5.45
N ARG A 224 -26.60 19.11 5.90
CA ARG A 224 -25.57 19.80 5.10
C ARG A 224 -24.35 18.93 4.84
N CYS A 225 -24.42 17.64 5.11
CA CYS A 225 -23.31 16.71 4.96
C CYS A 225 -23.69 15.50 4.10
N GLU A 226 -22.70 14.95 3.43
CA GLU A 226 -22.79 13.68 2.72
C GLU A 226 -21.68 12.75 3.21
N LEU A 227 -21.98 11.46 3.37
CA LEU A 227 -20.99 10.40 3.65
C LEU A 227 -20.84 9.50 2.43
N HIS A 228 -19.68 9.51 1.81
CA HIS A 228 -19.36 8.74 0.62
C HIS A 228 -18.53 7.51 0.99
N LEU A 229 -19.01 6.32 0.66
CA LEU A 229 -18.38 5.04 0.97
C LEU A 229 -17.88 4.39 -0.32
N MET A 230 -16.56 4.40 -0.55
CA MET A 230 -15.92 3.82 -1.74
C MET A 230 -15.30 2.46 -1.38
N ALA A 231 -15.97 1.37 -1.81
CA ALA A 231 -15.48 0.01 -1.58
C ALA A 231 -14.63 -0.51 -2.75
N TYR A 232 -13.62 -1.36 -2.47
CA TYR A 232 -12.79 -2.02 -3.51
C TYR A 232 -13.52 -3.09 -4.32
N ARG A 233 -14.69 -3.49 -3.88
CA ARG A 233 -15.60 -4.42 -4.56
C ARG A 233 -16.98 -3.81 -4.56
N GLU A 234 -17.97 -4.61 -4.87
CA GLU A 234 -19.35 -4.19 -4.69
C GLU A 234 -19.52 -3.61 -3.28
N PRO A 235 -20.09 -2.39 -3.18
CA PRO A 235 -20.30 -1.79 -1.87
C PRO A 235 -21.16 -2.77 -1.07
N PRO A 236 -20.80 -3.04 0.20
CA PRO A 236 -21.69 -3.78 1.08
C PRO A 236 -23.03 -3.05 1.07
N ALA A 237 -24.13 -3.78 1.12
CA ALA A 237 -25.46 -3.20 1.20
C ALA A 237 -25.53 -2.35 2.48
N PHE A 238 -25.30 -1.07 2.34
CA PHE A 238 -25.57 -0.11 3.41
C PHE A 238 -27.07 0.18 3.42
N PRO A 239 -27.68 0.34 4.59
CA PRO A 239 -29.07 0.77 4.69
C PRO A 239 -29.29 2.06 3.88
N ASP A 240 -30.42 2.16 3.25
CA ASP A 240 -30.90 3.43 2.65
C ASP A 240 -30.92 4.49 3.75
N ASP A 241 -29.91 5.35 3.79
CA ASP A 241 -29.74 6.38 4.80
C ASP A 241 -29.56 7.73 4.08
N PRO A 242 -30.44 8.70 4.31
CA PRO A 242 -30.33 9.99 3.66
C PRO A 242 -28.96 10.63 3.89
N GLY A 243 -28.30 11.03 2.78
CA GLY A 243 -26.96 11.60 2.80
C GLY A 243 -25.81 10.58 2.78
N VAL A 244 -26.08 9.28 2.74
CA VAL A 244 -25.07 8.24 2.53
C VAL A 244 -25.04 7.81 1.06
N VAL A 245 -23.87 7.87 0.43
CA VAL A 245 -23.67 7.55 -0.98
C VAL A 245 -22.65 6.43 -1.10
N ALA A 246 -23.08 5.26 -1.58
CA ALA A 246 -22.21 4.14 -1.85
C ALA A 246 -21.64 4.20 -3.27
N HIS A 247 -20.34 3.95 -3.41
CA HIS A 247 -19.66 3.96 -4.70
C HIS A 247 -19.06 2.58 -4.98
N ALA A 248 -19.28 2.09 -6.19
CA ALA A 248 -18.51 0.97 -6.71
C ALA A 248 -17.05 1.38 -6.92
N TRP A 249 -16.13 0.44 -6.79
CA TRP A 249 -14.72 0.65 -7.02
C TRP A 249 -14.48 1.27 -8.41
N ARG A 250 -13.78 2.34 -8.39
CA ARG A 250 -13.18 2.90 -9.60
C ARG A 250 -11.76 2.34 -9.73
N ASP A 251 -11.31 2.17 -10.96
CA ASP A 251 -9.92 1.80 -11.19
C ASP A 251 -8.95 2.76 -10.46
N ALA A 252 -7.68 2.37 -10.36
CA ALA A 252 -6.68 3.21 -9.70
C ALA A 252 -6.56 4.62 -10.35
N GLY A 253 -7.10 4.82 -11.56
CA GLY A 253 -7.21 6.09 -12.27
C GLY A 253 -8.26 7.03 -11.68
N GLY A 254 -9.38 6.50 -11.23
CA GLY A 254 -10.51 7.29 -10.75
C GLY A 254 -10.45 7.71 -9.27
N ILE A 255 -9.52 7.16 -8.47
CA ILE A 255 -9.41 7.51 -7.04
C ILE A 255 -8.98 8.97 -6.81
N PRO A 256 -7.99 9.53 -7.53
CA PRO A 256 -7.65 10.94 -7.38
C PRO A 256 -8.84 11.88 -7.65
N ASP A 257 -9.62 11.62 -8.71
CA ASP A 257 -10.80 12.42 -9.05
C ASP A 257 -11.89 12.33 -7.98
N PHE A 258 -12.11 11.11 -7.46
CA PHE A 258 -13.04 10.92 -6.36
C PHE A 258 -12.62 11.73 -5.13
N LEU A 259 -11.36 11.66 -4.72
CA LEU A 259 -10.86 12.35 -3.54
C LEU A 259 -10.91 13.88 -3.73
N ARG A 260 -10.66 14.42 -4.94
CA ARG A 260 -10.81 15.86 -5.22
C ARG A 260 -12.25 16.37 -5.05
N GLY A 261 -13.23 15.49 -5.16
CA GLY A 261 -14.63 15.81 -4.90
C GLY A 261 -15.03 15.79 -3.42
N MET A 262 -14.12 15.47 -2.50
CA MET A 262 -14.38 15.32 -1.07
C MET A 262 -13.83 16.50 -0.27
N ASP A 263 -14.33 16.70 0.97
CA ASP A 263 -13.90 17.75 1.87
C ASP A 263 -13.11 17.21 3.08
N ALA A 264 -13.27 15.93 3.42
CA ALA A 264 -12.50 15.24 4.45
C ALA A 264 -12.52 13.73 4.25
N ILE A 265 -11.50 13.03 4.73
CA ILE A 265 -11.45 11.57 4.73
C ILE A 265 -11.49 11.00 6.15
N LEU A 266 -12.31 9.98 6.35
CA LEU A 266 -12.40 9.24 7.61
C LEU A 266 -11.61 7.94 7.48
N VAL A 267 -10.78 7.64 8.47
CA VAL A 267 -9.97 6.41 8.54
C VAL A 267 -10.22 5.73 9.89
N PRO A 268 -11.43 5.17 10.11
CA PRO A 268 -11.84 4.59 11.38
C PRO A 268 -11.33 3.14 11.54
N SER A 269 -10.14 2.85 11.02
CA SER A 269 -9.57 1.50 11.05
C SER A 269 -9.31 1.03 12.48
N ARG A 270 -9.55 -0.26 12.74
CA ARG A 270 -9.33 -0.92 14.01
C ARG A 270 -8.09 -1.81 13.94
N ASP A 271 -7.34 -1.91 15.04
CA ASP A 271 -6.32 -2.94 15.21
C ASP A 271 -6.99 -4.22 15.73
N GLU A 272 -7.03 -5.24 14.88
CA GLU A 272 -7.45 -6.58 15.26
C GLU A 272 -6.21 -7.50 15.32
N GLU A 273 -6.25 -8.58 16.12
CA GLU A 273 -5.10 -9.48 16.29
C GLU A 273 -4.57 -10.06 14.98
N VAL A 274 -5.46 -10.30 14.00
CA VAL A 274 -5.14 -10.96 12.73
C VAL A 274 -4.97 -9.96 11.59
N MET A 275 -5.66 -8.82 11.62
CA MET A 275 -5.70 -7.83 10.54
C MET A 275 -5.35 -6.45 11.08
N ARG A 276 -4.23 -5.91 10.61
CA ARG A 276 -3.74 -4.60 11.01
C ARG A 276 -3.51 -3.71 9.80
N GLU A 277 -3.80 -2.43 9.98
CA GLU A 277 -3.33 -1.41 9.06
C GLU A 277 -1.82 -1.31 9.16
N THR A 278 -1.11 -1.40 8.04
CA THR A 278 0.36 -1.36 8.04
C THR A 278 0.94 -0.12 7.39
N PHE A 279 0.16 0.57 6.55
CA PHE A 279 0.56 1.84 5.94
C PHE A 279 -0.59 2.83 5.79
N SER A 280 -1.80 2.37 5.49
CA SER A 280 -2.98 3.18 5.15
C SER A 280 -2.80 4.05 3.90
N GLN A 281 -2.84 3.39 2.75
CA GLN A 281 -2.79 4.06 1.44
C GLN A 281 -3.86 5.16 1.31
N SER A 282 -5.10 4.87 1.74
CA SER A 282 -6.22 5.82 1.65
C SER A 282 -5.99 7.08 2.48
N ALA A 283 -5.42 6.94 3.69
CA ALA A 283 -5.06 8.11 4.49
C ALA A 283 -4.05 9.00 3.75
N VAL A 284 -2.96 8.41 3.24
CA VAL A 284 -1.92 9.18 2.54
C VAL A 284 -2.42 9.78 1.23
N GLN A 285 -3.26 9.07 0.49
CA GLN A 285 -3.90 9.60 -0.72
C GLN A 285 -4.80 10.81 -0.39
N GLY A 286 -5.59 10.74 0.69
CA GLY A 286 -6.36 11.88 1.20
C GLY A 286 -5.46 13.05 1.60
N MET A 287 -4.41 12.78 2.36
CA MET A 287 -3.41 13.80 2.74
C MET A 287 -2.79 14.49 1.51
N LEU A 288 -2.35 13.72 0.51
CA LEU A 288 -1.79 14.24 -0.75
C LEU A 288 -2.81 15.10 -1.52
N THR A 289 -4.10 14.76 -1.44
CA THR A 289 -5.19 15.55 -2.05
C THR A 289 -5.48 16.83 -1.25
N GLY A 290 -4.88 16.99 -0.07
CA GLY A 290 -5.13 18.16 0.80
C GLY A 290 -6.38 18.02 1.66
N LEU A 291 -6.86 16.80 1.89
CA LEU A 291 -7.99 16.54 2.77
C LEU A 291 -7.54 16.44 4.23
N PRO A 292 -8.23 17.09 5.18
CA PRO A 292 -8.10 16.76 6.59
C PRO A 292 -8.54 15.32 6.84
N VAL A 293 -7.87 14.66 7.80
CA VAL A 293 -8.13 13.25 8.09
C VAL A 293 -8.69 13.10 9.50
N VAL A 294 -9.84 12.43 9.65
CA VAL A 294 -10.30 11.96 10.95
C VAL A 294 -9.89 10.50 11.09
N HIS A 295 -9.12 10.15 12.11
CA HIS A 295 -8.48 8.85 12.18
C HIS A 295 -8.55 8.19 13.56
N SER A 296 -8.53 6.87 13.59
CA SER A 296 -8.39 6.09 14.81
C SER A 296 -6.97 6.21 15.41
N PRO A 297 -6.79 6.03 16.74
CA PRO A 297 -5.49 6.14 17.42
C PRO A 297 -4.61 4.89 17.26
N ILE A 298 -4.64 4.24 16.11
CA ILE A 298 -3.76 3.11 15.84
C ILE A 298 -2.35 3.58 15.48
N PRO A 299 -1.28 2.85 15.84
CA PRO A 299 0.10 3.32 15.75
C PRO A 299 0.50 3.87 14.38
N VAL A 300 0.11 3.18 13.29
CA VAL A 300 0.45 3.60 11.92
C VAL A 300 -0.25 4.89 11.49
N LEU A 301 -1.41 5.21 12.05
CA LEU A 301 -2.09 6.48 11.79
C LEU A 301 -1.53 7.57 12.72
N ALA A 302 -1.31 7.29 13.99
CA ALA A 302 -0.69 8.22 14.91
C ALA A 302 0.66 8.75 14.40
N GLU A 303 1.48 7.87 13.80
CA GLU A 303 2.74 8.25 13.13
C GLU A 303 2.56 9.29 12.03
N LYS A 304 1.44 9.22 11.27
CA LYS A 304 1.20 10.10 10.12
C LYS A 304 0.76 11.50 10.51
N PHE A 305 0.14 11.62 11.68
CA PHE A 305 -0.45 12.87 12.18
C PHE A 305 0.27 13.43 13.40
N ASP A 306 1.51 13.00 13.65
CA ASP A 306 2.38 13.51 14.71
C ASP A 306 2.72 15.01 14.54
N ARG A 307 2.57 15.54 13.33
CA ARG A 307 2.82 16.95 12.96
C ARG A 307 1.55 17.74 12.61
N GLY A 308 0.37 17.19 12.92
CA GLY A 308 -0.91 17.83 12.57
C GLY A 308 -1.55 17.26 11.29
N GLY A 309 -2.56 17.96 10.78
CA GLY A 309 -3.30 17.55 9.58
C GLY A 309 -4.40 16.51 9.82
N GLY A 310 -4.59 16.05 11.06
CA GLY A 310 -5.60 15.08 11.43
C GLY A 310 -6.32 15.41 12.74
N LEU A 311 -7.49 14.79 12.93
CA LEU A 311 -8.25 14.73 14.17
C LEU A 311 -8.34 13.28 14.62
N CYS A 312 -7.84 12.99 15.82
CA CYS A 312 -7.91 11.65 16.38
C CYS A 312 -9.28 11.40 17.01
N ALA A 313 -9.89 10.24 16.73
CA ALA A 313 -11.18 9.83 17.26
C ALA A 313 -11.19 8.32 17.54
N ARG A 314 -11.77 7.90 18.66
CA ARG A 314 -11.81 6.50 19.13
C ARG A 314 -13.18 5.86 18.94
N THR A 315 -14.23 6.64 19.18
CA THR A 315 -15.61 6.17 19.20
C THR A 315 -16.44 6.84 18.10
N PRO A 316 -17.58 6.28 17.73
CA PRO A 316 -18.49 6.94 16.79
C PRO A 316 -18.86 8.38 17.21
N GLU A 317 -19.00 8.64 18.52
CA GLU A 317 -19.31 9.96 19.06
C GLU A 317 -18.15 10.95 18.84
N GLU A 318 -16.90 10.51 19.07
CA GLU A 318 -15.71 11.32 18.81
C GLU A 318 -15.54 11.59 17.30
N PHE A 319 -15.82 10.60 16.45
CA PHE A 319 -15.85 10.79 14.99
C PHE A 319 -16.95 11.78 14.60
N ALA A 320 -18.16 11.69 15.16
CA ALA A 320 -19.24 12.63 14.93
C ALA A 320 -18.85 14.06 15.32
N ALA A 321 -18.27 14.24 16.51
CA ALA A 321 -17.80 15.55 16.98
C ALA A 321 -16.71 16.13 16.05
N ALA A 322 -15.77 15.31 15.55
CA ALA A 322 -14.77 15.74 14.60
C ALA A 322 -15.40 16.12 13.24
N MET A 323 -16.35 15.32 12.74
CA MET A 323 -17.11 15.63 11.53
C MET A 323 -17.89 16.93 11.65
N GLU A 324 -18.58 17.16 12.77
CA GLU A 324 -19.31 18.39 13.04
C GLU A 324 -18.39 19.61 13.00
N ARG A 325 -17.26 19.56 13.70
CA ARG A 325 -16.24 20.63 13.67
C ARG A 325 -15.78 20.92 12.25
N LEU A 326 -15.46 19.88 11.47
CA LEU A 326 -15.06 20.05 10.08
C LEU A 326 -16.20 20.56 9.19
N ALA A 327 -17.45 20.19 9.47
CA ALA A 327 -18.61 20.68 8.72
C ALA A 327 -18.84 22.17 8.93
N LEU A 328 -18.69 22.65 10.17
CA LEU A 328 -19.01 24.03 10.57
C LEU A 328 -17.84 25.01 10.39
N ASP A 329 -16.59 24.52 10.30
CA ASP A 329 -15.40 25.37 10.22
C ASP A 329 -14.57 25.11 8.94
N PRO A 330 -14.84 25.87 7.85
CA PRO A 330 -14.07 25.77 6.61
C PRO A 330 -12.59 26.13 6.77
N ALA A 331 -12.27 27.06 7.67
CA ALA A 331 -10.88 27.47 7.92
C ALA A 331 -10.09 26.34 8.59
N LEU A 332 -10.71 25.62 9.54
CA LEU A 332 -10.14 24.41 10.12
C LEU A 332 -9.88 23.34 9.06
N ARG A 333 -10.84 23.09 8.15
CA ARG A 333 -10.66 22.14 7.04
C ARG A 333 -9.45 22.50 6.18
N ALA A 334 -9.38 23.76 5.75
CA ALA A 334 -8.29 24.23 4.89
C ALA A 334 -6.92 24.10 5.58
N ARG A 335 -6.81 24.51 6.84
CA ARG A 335 -5.57 24.43 7.62
C ARG A 335 -5.11 22.99 7.80
N LEU A 336 -5.99 22.12 8.31
CA LEU A 336 -5.63 20.71 8.52
C LEU A 336 -5.29 19.99 7.20
N GLY A 337 -6.02 20.29 6.12
CA GLY A 337 -5.72 19.75 4.80
C GLY A 337 -4.33 20.17 4.28
N ALA A 338 -3.96 21.44 4.47
CA ALA A 338 -2.63 21.93 4.11
C ALA A 338 -1.51 21.27 4.93
N GLU A 339 -1.70 21.13 6.25
CA GLU A 339 -0.77 20.41 7.14
C GLU A 339 -0.59 18.93 6.73
N ALA A 340 -1.72 18.25 6.47
CA ALA A 340 -1.72 16.87 6.01
C ALA A 340 -0.93 16.71 4.70
N ARG A 341 -1.21 17.59 3.71
CA ARG A 341 -0.51 17.56 2.42
C ARG A 341 0.99 17.81 2.57
N ALA A 342 1.39 18.82 3.34
CA ALA A 342 2.81 19.11 3.57
C ALA A 342 3.54 17.89 4.17
N THR A 343 2.94 17.24 5.15
CA THR A 343 3.47 16.00 5.76
C THR A 343 3.56 14.87 4.74
N ALA A 344 2.52 14.67 3.93
CA ALA A 344 2.50 13.59 2.95
C ALA A 344 3.54 13.79 1.85
N LEU A 345 3.68 15.00 1.32
CA LEU A 345 4.70 15.33 0.32
C LEU A 345 6.12 15.14 0.84
N ALA A 346 6.37 15.47 2.12
CA ALA A 346 7.69 15.34 2.72
C ALA A 346 8.08 13.90 3.07
N ARG A 347 7.09 13.00 3.36
CA ARG A 347 7.40 11.70 4.01
C ARG A 347 6.85 10.48 3.26
N TYR A 348 5.82 10.64 2.44
CA TYR A 348 5.04 9.50 1.93
C TYR A 348 4.87 9.47 0.41
N VAL A 349 5.74 10.17 -0.31
CA VAL A 349 5.87 10.06 -1.77
C VAL A 349 6.88 8.96 -2.08
N TRP A 350 6.46 7.99 -2.90
CA TRP A 350 7.35 6.95 -3.39
C TRP A 350 8.27 7.51 -4.47
N ASP A 351 9.56 7.19 -4.35
CA ASP A 351 10.59 7.54 -5.32
C ASP A 351 11.36 6.26 -5.73
N SER A 352 11.05 5.75 -6.89
CA SER A 352 11.65 4.52 -7.42
C SER A 352 13.13 4.68 -7.78
N GLU A 353 13.57 5.88 -8.16
CA GLU A 353 14.98 6.15 -8.45
C GLU A 353 15.80 6.14 -7.17
N ARG A 354 15.32 6.80 -6.12
CA ARG A 354 15.91 6.74 -4.78
C ARG A 354 15.94 5.31 -4.27
N PHE A 355 14.82 4.58 -4.37
CA PHE A 355 14.75 3.18 -3.94
C PHE A 355 15.75 2.29 -4.67
N LEU A 356 15.90 2.47 -5.99
CA LEU A 356 16.89 1.76 -6.80
C LEU A 356 18.30 2.06 -6.29
N ARG A 357 18.65 3.34 -6.18
CA ARG A 357 19.99 3.80 -5.81
C ARG A 357 20.37 3.42 -4.38
N GLU A 358 19.47 3.56 -3.43
CA GLU A 358 19.81 3.38 -2.01
C GLU A 358 19.67 1.93 -1.54
N HIS A 359 18.76 1.17 -2.14
CA HIS A 359 18.43 -0.16 -1.63
C HIS A 359 18.79 -1.30 -2.59
N LEU A 360 18.53 -1.16 -3.88
CA LEU A 360 18.75 -2.25 -4.83
C LEU A 360 20.17 -2.27 -5.37
N VAL A 361 20.69 -1.15 -5.82
CA VAL A 361 22.01 -1.03 -6.44
C VAL A 361 22.74 0.21 -5.88
N PRO A 362 23.07 0.23 -4.58
CA PRO A 362 23.84 1.34 -4.04
C PRO A 362 25.20 1.42 -4.72
N ALA A 363 25.69 2.64 -4.89
CA ALA A 363 27.07 2.87 -5.29
C ALA A 363 28.01 2.18 -4.30
N THR A 364 28.96 1.40 -4.80
CA THR A 364 29.99 0.71 -4.00
C THR A 364 30.95 1.71 -3.38
#